data_b3ba7c8922b89b9596a7d0c6875b2a22
#
_entry.id   b3ba7c8922b89b9596a7d0c6875b2a22
#
_cell.length_a   1.000
_cell.length_b   1.000
_cell.length_c   1.000
_cell.angle_alpha   90.00
_cell.angle_beta   90.00
_cell.angle_gamma   90.00
#
_symmetry.space_group_name_H-M   'P 1'
#
loop_
_entity.id
_entity.type
_entity.pdbx_description
1 polymer ?
#
loop_
_entity_poly.entity_id
_entity_poly.type
_entity_poly.pdbx_seq_one_letter_code
_entity_poly.pdbx_strand_id
1 'polypeptide(L)'
;MEKFLWGTATSSHQVEGGNFYNDWWEKLGKIKTKDSSHPACDHYNRYREDFELIKFLNNNSYRFSIEWSRIEKREGEFDEKEIEHYVDMLRELRKLNIEPILTLHHFTIPMWFKEKGGFLNEESPKIFKAFVERVVPYFKDYVKYWITINEPIILAILGYMFGWWPPGEKSFKKSMKVIRNLILSHMETYKVIKTNRKESSVSIAHNMMLFYPYRNFFLDKKVVSYLSNLYNNLFLDALTTGVIKRPFGKNEFYSDLEDSIDFIGVNYYTRIFVRFHPLKIFQERKKKGVVLTDFGYEYYPEGLYEILLNLKRYRKRILITENGIADKEDKLRGDFIKKSIDAIKRAKEKGVDVFGYMYWSLMDNFEWLEGYSMKFGLFEVNFETLERKPRNSAYVYRDMVKSYNF
;
A
#
# COMPACT_ATOMS: atom_id res chain seq x y z
N MET A 1 4.84 23.49 14.46
CA MET A 1 4.89 22.61 13.25
C MET A 1 4.46 21.21 13.65
N GLU A 2 3.70 20.53 12.82
CA GLU A 2 3.33 19.12 13.04
C GLU A 2 4.58 18.24 12.95
N LYS A 3 4.74 17.31 13.91
CA LYS A 3 5.92 16.44 13.96
C LYS A 3 5.95 15.50 12.75
N PHE A 4 7.10 15.29 12.13
CA PHE A 4 7.27 14.33 11.05
C PHE A 4 6.93 12.91 11.53
N LEU A 5 6.14 12.18 10.74
CA LEU A 5 5.73 10.81 11.08
C LEU A 5 6.80 9.81 10.63
N TRP A 6 7.51 9.26 11.57
CA TRP A 6 8.45 8.16 11.37
C TRP A 6 7.79 6.84 11.73
N GLY A 7 7.75 5.88 10.82
CA GLY A 7 7.07 4.62 11.09
C GLY A 7 7.46 3.47 10.19
N THR A 8 6.78 2.38 10.43
CA THR A 8 6.82 1.16 9.63
C THR A 8 5.41 0.80 9.20
N ALA A 9 5.31 -0.08 8.19
CA ALA A 9 4.03 -0.55 7.69
C ALA A 9 3.94 -2.08 7.72
N THR A 10 2.70 -2.59 7.85
CA THR A 10 2.31 -3.99 7.66
C THR A 10 0.91 -4.07 7.05
N SER A 11 0.46 -5.27 6.67
CA SER A 11 -0.94 -5.51 6.32
C SER A 11 -1.49 -6.75 7.04
N SER A 12 -2.80 -6.75 7.31
CA SER A 12 -3.50 -7.76 8.09
C SER A 12 -3.25 -9.18 7.60
N HIS A 13 -3.53 -9.46 6.33
CA HIS A 13 -3.38 -10.81 5.78
C HIS A 13 -1.93 -11.33 5.82
N GLN A 14 -0.96 -10.42 5.71
CA GLN A 14 0.47 -10.77 5.66
C GLN A 14 1.07 -11.08 7.03
N VAL A 15 0.53 -10.51 8.11
CA VAL A 15 1.13 -10.64 9.45
C VAL A 15 0.25 -11.30 10.50
N GLU A 16 -1.07 -11.22 10.40
CA GLU A 16 -1.97 -11.63 11.49
C GLU A 16 -2.07 -13.14 11.68
N GLY A 17 -2.19 -13.89 10.59
CA GLY A 17 -2.62 -15.29 10.62
C GLY A 17 -4.13 -15.43 10.86
N GLY A 18 -4.68 -16.61 10.61
CA GLY A 18 -6.11 -16.90 10.87
C GLY A 18 -7.12 -16.24 9.94
N ASN A 19 -6.70 -15.64 8.85
CA ASN A 19 -7.55 -14.95 7.87
C ASN A 19 -8.10 -15.91 6.80
N PHE A 20 -9.01 -16.81 7.22
CA PHE A 20 -9.48 -17.94 6.40
C PHE A 20 -10.65 -17.61 5.47
N TYR A 21 -11.32 -16.47 5.62
CA TYR A 21 -12.58 -16.14 4.95
C TYR A 21 -12.39 -15.17 3.76
N ASN A 22 -11.18 -15.07 3.20
CA ASN A 22 -10.87 -14.18 2.08
C ASN A 22 -10.45 -14.94 0.81
N ASP A 23 -10.44 -14.23 -0.29
CA ASP A 23 -10.10 -14.72 -1.62
C ASP A 23 -8.63 -15.15 -1.78
N TRP A 24 -7.73 -14.67 -0.93
CA TRP A 24 -6.33 -15.08 -0.92
C TRP A 24 -6.13 -16.43 -0.21
N TRP A 25 -6.93 -16.75 0.79
CA TRP A 25 -6.89 -18.06 1.44
C TRP A 25 -7.16 -19.20 0.44
N GLU A 26 -8.13 -19.03 -0.46
CA GLU A 26 -8.36 -20.00 -1.57
C GLU A 26 -7.18 -20.10 -2.54
N LYS A 27 -6.37 -19.05 -2.65
CA LYS A 27 -5.23 -19.01 -3.57
C LYS A 27 -4.00 -19.76 -3.06
N LEU A 28 -3.97 -20.23 -1.82
CA LEU A 28 -2.79 -20.83 -1.19
C LEU A 28 -2.15 -21.95 -2.02
N GLY A 29 -2.93 -22.77 -2.71
CA GLY A 29 -2.40 -23.79 -3.63
C GLY A 29 -1.58 -23.29 -4.82
N LYS A 30 -1.53 -21.95 -5.06
CA LYS A 30 -0.77 -21.30 -6.14
C LYS A 30 0.42 -20.48 -5.61
N ILE A 31 0.68 -20.49 -4.31
CA ILE A 31 1.85 -19.84 -3.71
C ILE A 31 3.11 -20.59 -4.20
N LYS A 32 4.11 -19.85 -4.67
CA LYS A 32 5.32 -20.41 -5.26
C LYS A 32 6.11 -21.30 -4.30
N THR A 33 6.14 -20.92 -3.03
CA THR A 33 6.83 -21.67 -1.98
C THR A 33 5.96 -22.72 -1.29
N LYS A 34 4.66 -22.77 -1.64
CA LYS A 34 3.62 -23.59 -0.99
C LYS A 34 3.37 -23.23 0.48
N ASP A 35 3.83 -22.06 0.92
CA ASP A 35 3.59 -21.56 2.26
C ASP A 35 2.11 -21.25 2.49
N SER A 36 1.69 -21.31 3.74
CA SER A 36 0.41 -20.84 4.24
C SER A 36 0.53 -19.44 4.84
N SER A 37 -0.48 -18.60 4.67
CA SER A 37 -0.58 -17.34 5.40
C SER A 37 -1.05 -17.50 6.86
N HIS A 38 -1.01 -18.74 7.39
CA HIS A 38 -1.24 -19.06 8.79
C HIS A 38 -0.13 -19.97 9.32
N PRO A 39 0.46 -19.64 10.47
CA PRO A 39 0.11 -18.56 11.40
C PRO A 39 0.62 -17.16 10.99
N ALA A 40 1.30 -17.01 9.85
CA ALA A 40 1.99 -15.80 9.44
C ALA A 40 3.00 -15.37 10.53
N CYS A 41 2.90 -14.12 11.02
CA CYS A 41 3.68 -13.66 12.16
C CYS A 41 2.90 -13.79 13.49
N ASP A 42 1.69 -14.30 13.47
CA ASP A 42 0.78 -14.33 14.63
C ASP A 42 0.59 -12.94 15.27
N HIS A 43 0.65 -11.89 14.44
CA HIS A 43 0.51 -10.50 14.90
C HIS A 43 -0.84 -10.25 15.60
N TYR A 44 -1.90 -10.95 15.17
CA TYR A 44 -3.21 -10.86 15.79
C TYR A 44 -3.17 -11.08 17.30
N ASN A 45 -2.40 -12.09 17.76
CA ASN A 45 -2.26 -12.39 19.18
C ASN A 45 -1.10 -11.62 19.83
N ARG A 46 -0.05 -11.31 19.05
CA ARG A 46 1.23 -10.79 19.56
C ARG A 46 1.45 -9.30 19.27
N TYR A 47 0.42 -8.55 18.86
CA TYR A 47 0.56 -7.15 18.47
C TYR A 47 1.19 -6.26 19.57
N ARG A 48 0.98 -6.56 20.86
CA ARG A 48 1.62 -5.81 21.96
C ARG A 48 3.14 -5.98 21.96
N GLU A 49 3.63 -7.20 21.71
CA GLU A 49 5.06 -7.47 21.56
C GLU A 49 5.62 -6.74 20.33
N ASP A 50 4.87 -6.78 19.21
CA ASP A 50 5.28 -6.14 17.97
C ASP A 50 5.27 -4.60 18.08
N PHE A 51 4.43 -4.02 18.92
CA PHE A 51 4.45 -2.57 19.19
C PHE A 51 5.71 -2.15 19.99
N GLU A 52 6.30 -3.01 20.80
CA GLU A 52 7.60 -2.74 21.42
C GLU A 52 8.73 -2.68 20.36
N LEU A 53 8.60 -3.41 19.24
CA LEU A 53 9.55 -3.29 18.13
C LEU A 53 9.46 -1.90 17.47
N ILE A 54 8.27 -1.32 17.38
CA ILE A 54 8.05 0.05 16.87
C ILE A 54 8.74 1.07 17.78
N LYS A 55 8.62 0.90 19.09
CA LYS A 55 9.33 1.72 20.09
C LYS A 55 10.85 1.56 20.01
N PHE A 56 11.34 0.33 19.85
CA PHE A 56 12.76 0.06 19.64
C PHE A 56 13.32 0.87 18.46
N LEU A 57 12.54 1.03 17.38
CA LEU A 57 12.91 1.83 16.21
C LEU A 57 12.77 3.34 16.44
N ASN A 58 12.33 3.82 17.62
CA ASN A 58 11.93 5.21 17.90
C ASN A 58 10.86 5.75 16.99
N ASN A 59 10.05 4.88 16.41
CA ASN A 59 8.95 5.30 15.55
C ASN A 59 7.83 5.95 16.39
N ASN A 60 7.22 6.99 15.82
CA ASN A 60 6.09 7.70 16.40
C ASN A 60 4.79 7.45 15.62
N SER A 61 4.84 6.56 14.62
CA SER A 61 3.68 6.19 13.81
C SER A 61 3.80 4.73 13.34
N TYR A 62 2.64 4.13 13.04
CA TYR A 62 2.55 2.78 12.51
C TYR A 62 1.40 2.67 11.55
N ARG A 63 1.67 2.20 10.33
CA ARG A 63 0.64 1.92 9.33
C ARG A 63 0.31 0.43 9.35
N PHE A 64 -0.97 0.11 9.48
CA PHE A 64 -1.49 -1.26 9.38
C PHE A 64 -2.86 -1.28 8.73
N SER A 65 -3.34 -2.46 8.35
CA SER A 65 -4.69 -2.63 7.82
C SER A 65 -5.55 -3.46 8.75
N ILE A 66 -6.86 -3.24 8.67
CA ILE A 66 -7.85 -4.18 9.21
C ILE A 66 -8.19 -5.24 8.17
N GLU A 67 -8.65 -6.41 8.61
CA GLU A 67 -9.06 -7.50 7.72
C GLU A 67 -10.58 -7.53 7.60
N TRP A 68 -11.09 -7.07 6.44
CA TRP A 68 -12.52 -7.03 6.18
C TRP A 68 -13.17 -8.40 6.35
N SER A 69 -12.55 -9.46 5.79
CA SER A 69 -13.08 -10.82 5.85
C SER A 69 -13.15 -11.41 7.26
N ARG A 70 -12.38 -10.86 8.21
CA ARG A 70 -12.44 -11.24 9.61
C ARG A 70 -13.62 -10.59 10.30
N ILE A 71 -13.84 -9.29 10.02
CA ILE A 71 -14.93 -8.49 10.61
C ILE A 71 -16.29 -8.88 10.05
N GLU A 72 -16.37 -9.19 8.73
CA GLU A 72 -17.62 -9.49 8.03
C GLU A 72 -17.46 -10.78 7.22
N LYS A 73 -17.53 -11.91 7.93
CA LYS A 73 -17.38 -13.26 7.36
C LYS A 73 -18.50 -13.62 6.38
N ARG A 74 -19.70 -13.10 6.61
CA ARG A 74 -20.88 -13.18 5.75
C ARG A 74 -21.49 -11.81 5.61
N GLU A 75 -22.13 -11.56 4.46
CA GLU A 75 -22.73 -10.27 4.17
C GLU A 75 -23.69 -9.80 5.26
N GLY A 76 -23.42 -8.62 5.80
CA GLY A 76 -24.23 -7.99 6.86
C GLY A 76 -24.04 -8.58 8.27
N GLU A 77 -23.26 -9.66 8.40
CA GLU A 77 -22.96 -10.27 9.71
C GLU A 77 -21.60 -9.78 10.23
N PHE A 78 -21.61 -8.75 11.05
CA PHE A 78 -20.41 -8.15 11.61
C PHE A 78 -20.05 -8.79 12.95
N ASP A 79 -18.79 -9.20 13.10
CA ASP A 79 -18.26 -9.75 14.33
C ASP A 79 -17.73 -8.62 15.23
N GLU A 80 -18.51 -8.28 16.25
CA GLU A 80 -18.20 -7.22 17.22
C GLU A 80 -16.88 -7.48 17.97
N LYS A 81 -16.53 -8.74 18.21
CA LYS A 81 -15.28 -9.09 18.90
C LYS A 81 -14.08 -8.76 18.04
N GLU A 82 -14.18 -8.96 16.72
CA GLU A 82 -13.13 -8.61 15.78
C GLU A 82 -12.97 -7.09 15.66
N ILE A 83 -14.08 -6.34 15.67
CA ILE A 83 -14.03 -4.88 15.69
C ILE A 83 -13.36 -4.39 16.98
N GLU A 84 -13.76 -4.92 18.15
CA GLU A 84 -13.18 -4.52 19.44
C GLU A 84 -11.70 -4.90 19.54
N HIS A 85 -11.27 -6.01 18.93
CA HIS A 85 -9.86 -6.36 18.83
C HIS A 85 -9.04 -5.24 18.15
N TYR A 86 -9.51 -4.71 17.00
CA TYR A 86 -8.83 -3.58 16.33
C TYR A 86 -8.92 -2.28 17.15
N VAL A 87 -10.03 -2.06 17.88
CA VAL A 87 -10.12 -0.94 18.83
C VAL A 87 -9.05 -1.06 19.91
N ASP A 88 -8.83 -2.27 20.44
CA ASP A 88 -7.80 -2.51 21.45
C ASP A 88 -6.39 -2.26 20.90
N MET A 89 -6.09 -2.71 19.70
CA MET A 89 -4.83 -2.37 19.01
C MET A 89 -4.63 -0.85 18.87
N LEU A 90 -5.66 -0.13 18.44
CA LEU A 90 -5.62 1.32 18.31
C LEU A 90 -5.42 2.02 19.66
N ARG A 91 -6.09 1.55 20.70
CA ARG A 91 -5.95 2.04 22.08
C ARG A 91 -4.52 1.84 22.60
N GLU A 92 -3.92 0.66 22.36
CA GLU A 92 -2.55 0.38 22.77
C GLU A 92 -1.54 1.26 22.03
N LEU A 93 -1.69 1.48 20.71
CA LEU A 93 -0.86 2.42 19.96
C LEU A 93 -0.92 3.83 20.56
N ARG A 94 -2.13 4.32 20.88
CA ARG A 94 -2.30 5.64 21.50
C ARG A 94 -1.66 5.74 22.88
N LYS A 95 -1.75 4.71 23.72
CA LYS A 95 -1.06 4.65 25.01
C LYS A 95 0.46 4.75 24.86
N LEU A 96 1.01 4.18 23.79
CA LEU A 96 2.44 4.22 23.46
C LEU A 96 2.87 5.51 22.75
N ASN A 97 1.95 6.46 22.53
CA ASN A 97 2.15 7.69 21.73
C ASN A 97 2.59 7.40 20.29
N ILE A 98 2.09 6.30 19.71
CA ILE A 98 2.28 5.94 18.31
C ILE A 98 1.02 6.35 17.53
N GLU A 99 1.19 7.20 16.51
CA GLU A 99 0.10 7.64 15.63
C GLU A 99 -0.31 6.50 14.68
N PRO A 100 -1.55 5.96 14.76
CA PRO A 100 -2.01 4.95 13.83
C PRO A 100 -2.36 5.57 12.47
N ILE A 101 -1.90 4.93 11.39
CA ILE A 101 -2.31 5.17 10.01
C ILE A 101 -3.08 3.94 9.57
N LEU A 102 -4.39 4.04 9.51
CA LEU A 102 -5.26 2.88 9.31
C LEU A 102 -5.62 2.69 7.84
N THR A 103 -5.35 1.50 7.31
CA THR A 103 -5.76 1.08 5.97
C THR A 103 -7.02 0.22 6.06
N LEU A 104 -8.09 0.61 5.35
CA LEU A 104 -9.38 -0.09 5.39
C LEU A 104 -9.40 -1.31 4.46
N HIS A 105 -8.73 -1.23 3.30
CA HIS A 105 -8.64 -2.33 2.35
C HIS A 105 -7.22 -2.53 1.85
N HIS A 106 -6.67 -3.74 2.07
CA HIS A 106 -5.33 -4.12 1.64
C HIS A 106 -5.36 -5.45 0.89
N PHE A 107 -5.87 -5.42 -0.37
CA PHE A 107 -5.97 -6.47 -1.38
C PHE A 107 -7.01 -7.56 -1.13
N THR A 108 -7.14 -8.05 0.10
CA THR A 108 -8.05 -9.16 0.43
C THR A 108 -9.50 -8.71 0.51
N ILE A 109 -10.41 -9.55 0.03
CA ILE A 109 -11.85 -9.33 0.14
C ILE A 109 -12.54 -10.57 0.70
N PRO A 110 -13.67 -10.42 1.45
CA PRO A 110 -14.46 -11.55 1.92
C PRO A 110 -14.93 -12.45 0.78
N MET A 111 -15.03 -13.76 1.04
CA MET A 111 -15.48 -14.74 0.06
C MET A 111 -16.86 -14.42 -0.51
N TRP A 112 -17.82 -14.01 0.35
CA TRP A 112 -19.15 -13.62 -0.10
C TRP A 112 -19.11 -12.44 -1.08
N PHE A 113 -18.21 -11.46 -0.89
CA PHE A 113 -18.06 -10.34 -1.81
C PHE A 113 -17.39 -10.76 -3.12
N LYS A 114 -16.38 -11.65 -3.05
CA LYS A 114 -15.79 -12.28 -4.24
C LYS A 114 -16.85 -13.00 -5.07
N GLU A 115 -17.73 -13.79 -4.46
CA GLU A 115 -18.83 -14.51 -5.11
C GLU A 115 -19.82 -13.58 -5.82
N LYS A 116 -20.00 -12.36 -5.31
CA LYS A 116 -20.76 -11.28 -5.96
C LYS A 116 -19.99 -10.55 -7.07
N GLY A 117 -18.77 -10.99 -7.41
CA GLY A 117 -17.91 -10.40 -8.42
C GLY A 117 -16.88 -9.39 -7.90
N GLY A 118 -16.77 -9.19 -6.58
CA GLY A 118 -15.81 -8.30 -5.96
C GLY A 118 -15.89 -6.87 -6.54
N PHE A 119 -14.76 -6.21 -6.70
CA PHE A 119 -14.72 -4.87 -7.28
C PHE A 119 -15.06 -4.78 -8.78
N LEU A 120 -15.30 -5.91 -9.47
CA LEU A 120 -15.86 -5.88 -10.83
C LEU A 120 -17.38 -5.62 -10.84
N ASN A 121 -18.07 -5.91 -9.74
CA ASN A 121 -19.48 -5.60 -9.53
C ASN A 121 -19.70 -4.07 -9.50
N GLU A 122 -20.71 -3.57 -10.20
CA GLU A 122 -21.03 -2.13 -10.23
C GLU A 122 -21.52 -1.59 -8.89
N GLU A 123 -22.10 -2.45 -8.04
CA GLU A 123 -22.52 -2.11 -6.68
C GLU A 123 -21.35 -2.12 -5.67
N SER A 124 -20.14 -2.49 -6.08
CA SER A 124 -19.00 -2.57 -5.18
C SER A 124 -18.70 -1.29 -4.39
N PRO A 125 -18.91 -0.05 -4.92
CA PRO A 125 -18.76 1.16 -4.12
C PRO A 125 -19.74 1.24 -2.95
N LYS A 126 -20.99 0.80 -3.15
CA LYS A 126 -22.01 0.78 -2.08
C LYS A 126 -21.75 -0.32 -1.06
N ILE A 127 -21.31 -1.48 -1.54
CA ILE A 127 -20.97 -2.63 -0.67
C ILE A 127 -19.80 -2.26 0.24
N PHE A 128 -18.72 -1.70 -0.31
CA PHE A 128 -17.58 -1.26 0.48
C PHE A 128 -17.93 -0.12 1.42
N LYS A 129 -18.78 0.83 0.98
CA LYS A 129 -19.32 1.88 1.84
C LYS A 129 -20.03 1.33 3.05
N ALA A 130 -20.90 0.31 2.89
CA ALA A 130 -21.64 -0.30 4.01
C ALA A 130 -20.69 -0.88 5.07
N PHE A 131 -19.62 -1.56 4.65
CA PHE A 131 -18.56 -2.00 5.55
C PHE A 131 -17.92 -0.82 6.30
N VAL A 132 -17.55 0.23 5.56
CA VAL A 132 -16.89 1.42 6.14
C VAL A 132 -17.82 2.15 7.12
N GLU A 133 -19.09 2.31 6.80
CA GLU A 133 -20.11 2.89 7.70
C GLU A 133 -20.22 2.12 9.00
N ARG A 134 -20.01 0.80 8.97
CA ARG A 134 -20.02 -0.04 10.17
C ARG A 134 -18.81 0.15 11.05
N VAL A 135 -17.60 0.21 10.47
CA VAL A 135 -16.36 0.17 11.26
C VAL A 135 -15.84 1.55 11.67
N VAL A 136 -16.02 2.60 10.85
CA VAL A 136 -15.50 3.95 11.12
C VAL A 136 -15.96 4.54 12.45
N PRO A 137 -17.22 4.40 12.89
CA PRO A 137 -17.66 4.91 14.19
C PRO A 137 -16.86 4.39 15.39
N TYR A 138 -16.33 3.17 15.33
CA TYR A 138 -15.53 2.57 16.40
C TYR A 138 -14.09 3.09 16.41
N PHE A 139 -13.55 3.47 15.25
CA PHE A 139 -12.13 3.81 15.09
C PHE A 139 -11.86 5.32 15.04
N LYS A 140 -12.86 6.14 14.71
CA LYS A 140 -12.71 7.58 14.42
C LYS A 140 -12.00 8.39 15.51
N ASP A 141 -12.17 8.03 16.79
CA ASP A 141 -11.58 8.77 17.89
C ASP A 141 -10.10 8.43 18.11
N TYR A 142 -9.65 7.30 17.54
CA TYR A 142 -8.27 6.84 17.60
C TYR A 142 -7.47 7.17 16.35
N VAL A 143 -8.13 7.34 15.19
CA VAL A 143 -7.47 7.44 13.89
C VAL A 143 -7.61 8.83 13.30
N LYS A 144 -6.49 9.48 13.02
CA LYS A 144 -6.43 10.74 12.27
C LYS A 144 -6.19 10.50 10.78
N TYR A 145 -5.29 9.56 10.45
CA TYR A 145 -4.85 9.30 9.08
C TYR A 145 -5.43 8.00 8.56
N TRP A 146 -6.19 8.09 7.47
CA TRP A 146 -6.91 6.97 6.87
C TRP A 146 -6.41 6.70 5.46
N ILE A 147 -6.15 5.44 5.17
CA ILE A 147 -5.93 4.93 3.82
C ILE A 147 -7.16 4.09 3.46
N THR A 148 -7.92 4.52 2.49
CA THR A 148 -9.14 3.81 2.09
C THR A 148 -8.81 2.50 1.41
N ILE A 149 -7.90 2.55 0.43
CA ILE A 149 -7.52 1.43 -0.42
C ILE A 149 -6.00 1.45 -0.63
N ASN A 150 -5.35 0.31 -0.41
CA ASN A 150 -3.96 0.10 -0.78
C ASN A 150 -3.84 -0.29 -2.25
N GLU A 151 -2.98 0.41 -2.98
CA GLU A 151 -2.53 0.10 -4.36
C GLU A 151 -3.65 -0.31 -5.33
N PRO A 152 -4.67 0.52 -5.54
CA PRO A 152 -5.82 0.14 -6.36
C PRO A 152 -5.45 -0.27 -7.79
N ILE A 153 -4.41 0.33 -8.37
CA ILE A 153 -3.92 -0.01 -9.72
C ILE A 153 -3.28 -1.40 -9.74
N ILE A 154 -2.49 -1.77 -8.72
CA ILE A 154 -1.86 -3.09 -8.60
C ILE A 154 -2.94 -4.17 -8.49
N LEU A 155 -3.92 -3.99 -7.61
CA LEU A 155 -5.04 -4.92 -7.49
C LEU A 155 -5.73 -5.18 -8.84
N ALA A 156 -6.05 -4.11 -9.56
CA ALA A 156 -6.73 -4.21 -10.85
C ALA A 156 -5.85 -4.86 -11.95
N ILE A 157 -4.56 -4.55 -11.98
CA ILE A 157 -3.64 -5.10 -12.97
C ILE A 157 -3.36 -6.59 -12.67
N LEU A 158 -2.98 -6.92 -11.45
CA LEU A 158 -2.56 -8.29 -11.12
C LEU A 158 -3.75 -9.25 -11.02
N GLY A 159 -4.89 -8.80 -10.49
CA GLY A 159 -6.09 -9.62 -10.34
C GLY A 159 -6.94 -9.74 -11.60
N TYR A 160 -7.04 -8.66 -12.40
CA TYR A 160 -8.03 -8.59 -13.48
C TYR A 160 -7.43 -8.43 -14.89
N MET A 161 -6.20 -7.93 -15.02
CA MET A 161 -5.57 -7.82 -16.35
C MET A 161 -4.65 -9.01 -16.63
N PHE A 162 -3.81 -9.40 -15.68
CA PHE A 162 -2.87 -10.52 -15.83
C PHE A 162 -3.38 -11.84 -15.22
N GLY A 163 -4.30 -11.78 -14.27
CA GLY A 163 -4.85 -12.95 -13.60
C GLY A 163 -3.86 -13.70 -12.72
N TRP A 164 -2.83 -13.04 -12.25
CA TRP A 164 -1.86 -13.62 -11.33
C TRP A 164 -2.40 -13.70 -9.90
N TRP A 165 -3.14 -12.70 -9.48
CA TRP A 165 -3.79 -12.59 -8.18
C TRP A 165 -5.28 -12.98 -8.26
N PRO A 166 -5.97 -13.19 -7.13
CA PRO A 166 -7.42 -13.30 -7.13
C PRO A 166 -8.08 -12.07 -7.81
N PRO A 167 -9.18 -12.25 -8.53
CA PRO A 167 -9.90 -13.48 -8.84
C PRO A 167 -9.31 -14.29 -9.99
N GLY A 168 -8.24 -13.84 -10.65
CA GLY A 168 -7.58 -14.57 -11.74
C GLY A 168 -8.11 -14.23 -13.13
N GLU A 169 -8.75 -13.09 -13.30
CA GLU A 169 -9.27 -12.61 -14.57
C GLU A 169 -8.14 -12.14 -15.51
N LYS A 170 -8.36 -12.27 -16.83
CA LYS A 170 -7.40 -11.86 -17.86
C LYS A 170 -8.05 -10.95 -18.88
N SER A 171 -8.38 -9.73 -18.48
CA SER A 171 -9.08 -8.79 -19.34
C SER A 171 -8.72 -7.33 -19.02
N PHE A 172 -8.15 -6.64 -19.99
CA PHE A 172 -7.90 -5.20 -19.90
C PHE A 172 -9.20 -4.42 -19.57
N LYS A 173 -10.30 -4.75 -20.26
CA LYS A 173 -11.60 -4.07 -20.04
C LYS A 173 -12.11 -4.25 -18.61
N LYS A 174 -12.02 -5.47 -18.05
CA LYS A 174 -12.40 -5.74 -16.65
C LYS A 174 -11.51 -4.98 -15.68
N SER A 175 -10.19 -4.98 -15.91
CA SER A 175 -9.24 -4.20 -15.10
C SER A 175 -9.58 -2.72 -15.06
N MET A 176 -9.88 -2.09 -16.22
CA MET A 176 -10.29 -0.67 -16.27
C MET A 176 -11.60 -0.41 -15.52
N LYS A 177 -12.58 -1.32 -15.62
CA LYS A 177 -13.84 -1.25 -14.86
C LYS A 177 -13.59 -1.33 -13.35
N VAL A 178 -12.69 -2.22 -12.92
CA VAL A 178 -12.30 -2.36 -11.50
C VAL A 178 -11.65 -1.08 -11.00
N ILE A 179 -10.73 -0.47 -11.76
CA ILE A 179 -10.13 0.81 -11.37
C ILE A 179 -11.19 1.89 -11.17
N ARG A 180 -12.16 1.99 -12.08
CA ARG A 180 -13.27 2.92 -11.93
C ARG A 180 -14.06 2.68 -10.64
N ASN A 181 -14.41 1.44 -10.37
CA ASN A 181 -15.15 1.08 -9.17
C ASN A 181 -14.35 1.34 -7.88
N LEU A 182 -13.03 1.14 -7.90
CA LEU A 182 -12.14 1.48 -6.78
C LEU A 182 -12.06 3.01 -6.55
N ILE A 183 -12.06 3.82 -7.62
CA ILE A 183 -12.16 5.29 -7.51
C ILE A 183 -13.49 5.68 -6.82
N LEU A 184 -14.61 5.11 -7.26
CA LEU A 184 -15.93 5.39 -6.67
C LEU A 184 -16.04 4.85 -5.24
N SER A 185 -15.43 3.71 -4.93
CA SER A 185 -15.36 3.17 -3.57
C SER A 185 -14.57 4.10 -2.64
N HIS A 186 -13.46 4.66 -3.13
CA HIS A 186 -12.73 5.68 -2.37
C HIS A 186 -13.58 6.92 -2.11
N MET A 187 -14.26 7.44 -3.12
CA MET A 187 -15.16 8.60 -2.99
C MET A 187 -16.22 8.39 -1.90
N GLU A 188 -16.93 7.27 -1.93
CA GLU A 188 -17.95 6.96 -0.92
C GLU A 188 -17.33 6.79 0.48
N THR A 189 -16.17 6.15 0.58
CA THR A 189 -15.43 5.99 1.84
C THR A 189 -14.96 7.33 2.41
N TYR A 190 -14.43 8.21 1.56
CA TYR A 190 -14.03 9.57 1.95
C TYR A 190 -15.18 10.32 2.61
N LYS A 191 -16.37 10.29 1.99
CA LYS A 191 -17.59 10.92 2.53
C LYS A 191 -17.95 10.36 3.91
N VAL A 192 -17.95 9.04 4.08
CA VAL A 192 -18.26 8.40 5.37
C VAL A 192 -17.29 8.86 6.45
N ILE A 193 -15.99 8.84 6.18
CA ILE A 193 -14.98 9.23 7.17
C ILE A 193 -15.14 10.71 7.54
N LYS A 194 -15.27 11.60 6.54
CA LYS A 194 -15.41 13.06 6.78
C LYS A 194 -16.72 13.41 7.50
N THR A 195 -17.80 12.67 7.26
CA THR A 195 -19.06 12.84 7.99
C THR A 195 -18.94 12.42 9.47
N ASN A 196 -18.16 11.36 9.75
CA ASN A 196 -17.95 10.90 11.12
C ASN A 196 -16.96 11.78 11.90
N ARG A 197 -15.91 12.29 11.22
CA ARG A 197 -14.90 13.18 11.81
C ARG A 197 -14.26 14.04 10.73
N LYS A 198 -14.66 15.31 10.67
CA LYS A 198 -14.25 16.27 9.64
C LYS A 198 -12.73 16.48 9.58
N GLU A 199 -12.04 16.43 10.74
CA GLU A 199 -10.59 16.62 10.88
C GLU A 199 -9.76 15.42 10.45
N SER A 200 -10.37 14.28 10.16
CA SER A 200 -9.67 13.12 9.62
C SER A 200 -9.00 13.46 8.30
N SER A 201 -7.77 13.00 8.13
CA SER A 201 -7.02 13.11 6.88
C SER A 201 -7.13 11.78 6.11
N VAL A 202 -7.66 11.83 4.90
CA VAL A 202 -8.04 10.63 4.13
C VAL A 202 -7.30 10.60 2.80
N SER A 203 -6.76 9.44 2.45
CA SER A 203 -6.04 9.19 1.20
C SER A 203 -6.20 7.75 0.73
N ILE A 204 -5.54 7.43 -0.37
CA ILE A 204 -5.15 6.09 -0.79
C ILE A 204 -3.64 5.90 -0.56
N ALA A 205 -3.15 4.66 -0.56
CA ALA A 205 -1.73 4.38 -0.77
C ALA A 205 -1.54 4.00 -2.24
N HIS A 206 -0.92 4.88 -3.00
CA HIS A 206 -0.75 4.70 -4.43
C HIS A 206 0.63 4.16 -4.77
N ASN A 207 0.68 3.00 -5.41
CA ASN A 207 1.94 2.49 -5.95
C ASN A 207 2.39 3.38 -7.09
N MET A 208 3.61 3.91 -6.96
CA MET A 208 4.22 4.79 -7.95
C MET A 208 5.41 4.07 -8.58
N MET A 209 5.44 4.04 -9.91
CA MET A 209 6.52 3.42 -10.67
C MET A 209 7.14 4.40 -11.64
N LEU A 210 8.48 4.41 -11.70
CA LEU A 210 9.18 5.16 -12.71
C LEU A 210 9.37 4.32 -13.96
N PHE A 211 8.93 4.85 -15.08
CA PHE A 211 9.11 4.25 -16.40
C PHE A 211 10.20 4.99 -17.17
N TYR A 212 11.16 4.25 -17.70
CA TYR A 212 12.24 4.78 -18.51
C TYR A 212 12.28 4.14 -19.90
N PRO A 213 12.61 4.90 -20.96
CA PRO A 213 12.80 4.29 -22.28
C PRO A 213 14.05 3.42 -22.28
N TYR A 214 13.91 2.18 -22.75
CA TYR A 214 15.08 1.29 -22.87
C TYR A 214 16.07 1.78 -23.90
N ARG A 215 15.60 2.39 -24.98
CA ARG A 215 16.39 3.00 -26.06
C ARG A 215 16.04 4.48 -26.19
N ASN A 216 16.98 5.27 -26.70
CA ASN A 216 16.68 6.64 -27.09
C ASN A 216 15.88 6.66 -28.42
N PHE A 217 14.68 6.05 -28.41
CA PHE A 217 13.81 5.91 -29.56
C PHE A 217 12.43 6.51 -29.25
N PHE A 218 11.85 7.23 -30.24
CA PHE A 218 10.64 8.01 -29.98
C PHE A 218 9.43 7.17 -29.55
N LEU A 219 9.27 5.94 -30.08
CA LEU A 219 8.19 5.04 -29.66
C LEU A 219 8.40 4.53 -28.21
N ASP A 220 9.65 4.27 -27.79
CA ASP A 220 9.92 3.92 -26.40
C ASP A 220 9.53 5.07 -25.47
N LYS A 221 9.83 6.33 -25.84
CA LYS A 221 9.44 7.54 -25.09
C LYS A 221 7.92 7.75 -25.05
N LYS A 222 7.20 7.51 -26.17
CA LYS A 222 5.72 7.58 -26.19
C LYS A 222 5.09 6.54 -25.27
N VAL A 223 5.61 5.31 -25.26
CA VAL A 223 5.14 4.26 -24.36
C VAL A 223 5.39 4.64 -22.90
N VAL A 224 6.58 5.18 -22.56
CA VAL A 224 6.87 5.69 -21.22
C VAL A 224 5.87 6.75 -20.78
N SER A 225 5.62 7.75 -21.62
CA SER A 225 4.64 8.81 -21.33
C SER A 225 3.22 8.25 -21.09
N TYR A 226 2.80 7.31 -21.94
CA TYR A 226 1.50 6.66 -21.80
C TYR A 226 1.38 5.85 -20.50
N LEU A 227 2.36 5.02 -20.18
CA LEU A 227 2.37 4.19 -18.98
C LEU A 227 2.48 5.04 -17.71
N SER A 228 3.33 6.08 -17.72
CA SER A 228 3.43 7.01 -16.59
C SER A 228 2.10 7.71 -16.32
N ASN A 229 1.40 8.12 -17.38
CA ASN A 229 0.09 8.74 -17.23
C ASN A 229 -0.96 7.75 -16.71
N LEU A 230 -1.06 6.58 -17.34
CA LEU A 230 -2.04 5.55 -17.00
C LEU A 230 -1.86 5.02 -15.57
N TYR A 231 -0.63 4.73 -15.19
CA TYR A 231 -0.32 4.07 -13.94
C TYR A 231 -0.21 5.05 -12.77
N ASN A 232 0.51 6.16 -12.95
CA ASN A 232 0.80 7.07 -11.85
C ASN A 232 -0.22 8.20 -11.71
N ASN A 233 -0.79 8.70 -12.84
CA ASN A 233 -1.48 9.98 -12.81
C ASN A 233 -2.99 9.88 -12.82
N LEU A 234 -3.59 9.08 -13.73
CA LEU A 234 -5.03 9.13 -13.96
C LEU A 234 -5.89 8.87 -12.73
N PHE A 235 -5.42 8.03 -11.80
CA PHE A 235 -6.14 7.78 -10.56
C PHE A 235 -6.11 9.03 -9.66
N LEU A 236 -4.94 9.60 -9.42
CA LEU A 236 -4.78 10.82 -8.64
C LEU A 236 -5.48 12.02 -9.28
N ASP A 237 -5.39 12.12 -10.62
CA ASP A 237 -6.14 13.15 -11.36
C ASP A 237 -7.65 13.04 -11.10
N ALA A 238 -8.21 11.83 -11.07
CA ALA A 238 -9.63 11.64 -10.78
C ALA A 238 -9.99 12.14 -9.37
N LEU A 239 -9.18 11.80 -8.35
CA LEU A 239 -9.44 12.22 -6.97
C LEU A 239 -9.29 13.73 -6.75
N THR A 240 -8.49 14.40 -7.58
CA THR A 240 -8.25 15.85 -7.44
C THR A 240 -9.16 16.71 -8.31
N THR A 241 -9.60 16.19 -9.45
CA THR A 241 -10.40 16.95 -10.43
C THR A 241 -11.86 16.51 -10.53
N GLY A 242 -12.24 15.42 -9.87
CA GLY A 242 -13.58 14.83 -9.99
C GLY A 242 -13.85 14.12 -11.31
N VAL A 243 -12.89 14.07 -12.25
CA VAL A 243 -13.12 13.54 -13.61
C VAL A 243 -12.48 12.17 -13.78
N ILE A 244 -13.29 11.14 -13.99
CA ILE A 244 -12.79 9.81 -14.34
C ILE A 244 -12.57 9.72 -15.86
N LYS A 245 -11.30 9.90 -16.27
CA LYS A 245 -10.91 9.93 -17.69
C LYS A 245 -10.81 8.53 -18.28
N ARG A 246 -10.84 8.44 -19.62
CA ARG A 246 -10.49 7.21 -20.34
C ARG A 246 -9.05 6.81 -20.04
N PRO A 247 -8.75 5.50 -19.88
CA PRO A 247 -9.61 4.34 -20.11
C PRO A 247 -10.43 3.90 -18.88
N PHE A 248 -10.32 4.56 -17.73
CA PHE A 248 -11.01 4.17 -16.49
C PHE A 248 -12.50 4.48 -16.53
N GLY A 249 -12.89 5.60 -17.12
CA GLY A 249 -14.26 6.06 -17.29
C GLY A 249 -14.52 6.57 -18.70
N LYS A 250 -15.58 7.38 -18.85
CA LYS A 250 -15.99 8.00 -20.11
C LYS A 250 -15.79 9.52 -20.11
N ASN A 251 -14.89 10.05 -19.28
CA ASN A 251 -14.68 11.46 -18.95
C ASN A 251 -15.88 12.06 -18.19
N GLU A 252 -16.48 11.26 -17.32
CA GLU A 252 -17.57 11.69 -16.45
C GLU A 252 -17.04 12.44 -15.21
N PHE A 253 -17.77 13.49 -14.82
CA PHE A 253 -17.50 14.30 -13.63
C PHE A 253 -18.38 13.88 -12.46
N TYR A 254 -17.79 13.80 -11.27
CA TYR A 254 -18.47 13.55 -10.00
C TYR A 254 -18.07 14.66 -9.01
N SER A 255 -19.01 15.48 -8.57
CA SER A 255 -18.75 16.56 -7.61
C SER A 255 -18.18 16.06 -6.28
N ASP A 256 -18.67 14.92 -5.81
CA ASP A 256 -18.20 14.32 -4.53
C ASP A 256 -16.80 13.68 -4.63
N LEU A 257 -16.29 13.50 -5.85
CA LEU A 257 -14.94 12.98 -6.10
C LEU A 257 -13.91 14.12 -6.20
N GLU A 258 -14.36 15.33 -6.57
CA GLU A 258 -13.47 16.48 -6.67
C GLU A 258 -12.83 16.78 -5.30
N ASP A 259 -11.52 16.82 -5.29
CA ASP A 259 -10.71 17.05 -4.09
C ASP A 259 -10.97 16.05 -2.92
N SER A 260 -11.37 14.81 -3.26
CA SER A 260 -11.64 13.74 -2.29
C SER A 260 -10.37 13.08 -1.74
N ILE A 261 -9.27 13.84 -1.63
CA ILE A 261 -7.99 13.38 -1.09
C ILE A 261 -7.31 14.51 -0.29
N ASP A 262 -7.00 14.27 0.98
CA ASP A 262 -6.38 15.28 1.85
C ASP A 262 -4.84 15.30 1.75
N PHE A 263 -4.23 14.17 1.43
CA PHE A 263 -2.79 14.00 1.18
C PHE A 263 -2.57 12.91 0.14
N ILE A 264 -1.36 12.76 -0.38
CA ILE A 264 -1.01 11.67 -1.30
C ILE A 264 -0.20 10.63 -0.54
N GLY A 265 -0.74 9.40 -0.40
CA GLY A 265 0.02 8.24 0.07
C GLY A 265 0.82 7.62 -1.07
N VAL A 266 2.11 7.41 -0.87
CA VAL A 266 3.05 6.91 -1.88
C VAL A 266 3.67 5.60 -1.44
N ASN A 267 3.49 4.55 -2.24
CA ASN A 267 4.28 3.32 -2.17
C ASN A 267 5.30 3.35 -3.31
N TYR A 268 6.60 3.25 -3.00
CA TYR A 268 7.66 3.26 -3.99
C TYR A 268 8.71 2.17 -3.73
N TYR A 269 9.02 1.39 -4.76
CA TYR A 269 9.98 0.28 -4.66
C TYR A 269 11.07 0.30 -5.72
N THR A 270 10.74 0.66 -6.98
CA THR A 270 11.67 0.50 -8.10
C THR A 270 11.29 1.33 -9.32
N ARG A 271 12.13 1.23 -10.34
CA ARG A 271 11.83 1.68 -11.71
C ARG A 271 11.86 0.50 -12.68
N ILE A 272 11.29 0.70 -13.87
CA ILE A 272 11.39 -0.25 -14.98
C ILE A 272 11.79 0.46 -16.29
N PHE A 273 12.53 -0.26 -17.12
CA PHE A 273 12.79 0.17 -18.48
C PHE A 273 11.83 -0.52 -19.45
N VAL A 274 11.23 0.25 -20.32
CA VAL A 274 10.27 -0.24 -21.31
C VAL A 274 10.77 -0.01 -22.72
N ARG A 275 10.53 -1.01 -23.58
CA ARG A 275 10.80 -0.99 -25.00
C ARG A 275 9.50 -1.17 -25.75
N PHE A 276 9.20 -0.32 -26.72
CA PHE A 276 8.09 -0.52 -27.63
C PHE A 276 8.17 -1.89 -28.33
N HIS A 277 7.04 -2.59 -28.39
CA HIS A 277 6.92 -3.86 -29.08
C HIS A 277 5.65 -3.86 -29.96
N PRO A 278 5.76 -4.12 -31.28
CA PRO A 278 4.61 -3.97 -32.19
C PRO A 278 3.38 -4.79 -31.81
N LEU A 279 3.58 -6.03 -31.30
CA LEU A 279 2.48 -6.94 -30.95
C LEU A 279 2.01 -6.85 -29.49
N LYS A 280 2.86 -6.32 -28.58
CA LYS A 280 2.59 -6.30 -27.13
C LYS A 280 2.50 -4.89 -26.56
N ILE A 281 2.54 -3.86 -27.43
CA ILE A 281 2.64 -2.44 -27.10
C ILE A 281 3.97 -2.11 -26.44
N PHE A 282 4.37 -2.85 -25.40
CA PHE A 282 5.67 -2.70 -24.73
C PHE A 282 6.18 -4.03 -24.18
N GLN A 283 7.47 -4.03 -23.86
CA GLN A 283 8.16 -5.10 -23.16
C GLN A 283 9.07 -4.49 -22.10
N GLU A 284 8.95 -4.99 -20.87
CA GLU A 284 9.93 -4.68 -19.83
C GLU A 284 11.31 -5.22 -20.20
N ARG A 285 12.35 -4.45 -19.89
CA ARG A 285 13.76 -4.81 -20.11
C ARG A 285 14.58 -4.40 -18.90
N LYS A 286 15.60 -5.17 -18.58
CA LYS A 286 16.61 -4.82 -17.59
C LYS A 286 17.87 -4.32 -18.28
N LYS A 287 18.48 -3.26 -17.74
CA LYS A 287 19.79 -2.79 -18.19
C LYS A 287 20.87 -3.74 -17.66
N LYS A 288 21.96 -3.89 -18.40
CA LYS A 288 23.12 -4.65 -17.92
C LYS A 288 23.81 -3.90 -16.77
N GLY A 289 24.30 -4.64 -15.79
CA GLY A 289 25.06 -4.09 -14.67
C GLY A 289 24.23 -3.40 -13.57
N VAL A 290 22.91 -3.47 -13.62
CA VAL A 290 22.07 -2.97 -12.52
C VAL A 290 22.08 -3.95 -11.34
N VAL A 291 22.06 -3.40 -10.13
CA VAL A 291 21.89 -4.19 -8.90
C VAL A 291 20.41 -4.54 -8.76
N LEU A 292 20.12 -5.79 -8.49
CA LEU A 292 18.76 -6.28 -8.28
C LEU A 292 18.56 -6.68 -6.82
N THR A 293 17.36 -6.46 -6.29
CA THR A 293 16.90 -6.99 -5.00
C THR A 293 16.51 -8.46 -5.15
N ASP A 294 16.25 -9.15 -4.05
CA ASP A 294 15.79 -10.56 -4.08
C ASP A 294 14.46 -10.74 -4.80
N PHE A 295 13.60 -9.69 -4.78
CA PHE A 295 12.36 -9.65 -5.55
C PHE A 295 12.59 -9.51 -7.07
N GLY A 296 13.83 -9.23 -7.48
CA GLY A 296 14.18 -8.95 -8.86
C GLY A 296 13.89 -7.51 -9.31
N TYR A 297 13.56 -6.63 -8.38
CA TYR A 297 13.45 -5.20 -8.64
C TYR A 297 14.83 -4.56 -8.77
N GLU A 298 14.94 -3.52 -9.60
CA GLU A 298 16.15 -2.72 -9.63
C GLU A 298 16.32 -1.92 -8.34
N TYR A 299 17.49 -2.00 -7.73
CA TYR A 299 17.87 -1.15 -6.61
C TYR A 299 18.00 0.30 -7.08
N TYR A 300 16.97 1.12 -6.82
CA TYR A 300 16.92 2.49 -7.30
C TYR A 300 16.27 3.46 -6.29
N PRO A 301 16.91 3.73 -5.14
CA PRO A 301 16.36 4.63 -4.11
C PRO A 301 16.18 6.07 -4.59
N GLU A 302 17.00 6.54 -5.56
CA GLU A 302 16.91 7.88 -6.16
C GLU A 302 15.54 8.17 -6.81
N GLY A 303 14.86 7.13 -7.26
CA GLY A 303 13.53 7.27 -7.86
C GLY A 303 12.48 7.85 -6.91
N LEU A 304 12.66 7.72 -5.59
CA LEU A 304 11.77 8.36 -4.63
C LEU A 304 11.82 9.89 -4.76
N TYR A 305 13.01 10.47 -4.95
CA TYR A 305 13.17 11.90 -5.19
C TYR A 305 12.43 12.36 -6.45
N GLU A 306 12.59 11.62 -7.56
CA GLU A 306 11.92 11.94 -8.82
C GLU A 306 10.40 11.89 -8.71
N ILE A 307 9.85 10.87 -8.03
CA ILE A 307 8.41 10.75 -7.77
C ILE A 307 7.90 11.92 -6.94
N LEU A 308 8.60 12.25 -5.86
CA LEU A 308 8.21 13.36 -4.97
C LEU A 308 8.16 14.70 -5.72
N LEU A 309 9.13 14.97 -6.59
CA LEU A 309 9.11 16.18 -7.43
C LEU A 309 7.94 16.18 -8.43
N ASN A 310 7.64 15.02 -9.04
CA ASN A 310 6.53 14.88 -9.98
C ASN A 310 5.16 15.11 -9.30
N LEU A 311 5.02 14.73 -8.04
CA LEU A 311 3.79 14.88 -7.26
C LEU A 311 3.55 16.31 -6.76
N LYS A 312 4.58 17.18 -6.76
CA LYS A 312 4.46 18.60 -6.35
C LYS A 312 3.34 19.34 -7.09
N ARG A 313 3.04 18.95 -8.34
CA ARG A 313 1.97 19.54 -9.16
C ARG A 313 0.58 19.45 -8.53
N TYR A 314 0.32 18.44 -7.68
CA TYR A 314 -0.97 18.26 -7.00
C TYR A 314 -1.16 19.21 -5.80
N ARG A 315 -0.11 19.88 -5.33
CA ARG A 315 -0.14 20.81 -4.18
C ARG A 315 -0.73 20.21 -2.90
N LYS A 316 -0.58 18.88 -2.74
CA LYS A 316 -0.99 18.12 -1.56
C LYS A 316 0.25 17.72 -0.75
N ARG A 317 0.05 17.58 0.55
CA ARG A 317 1.06 16.95 1.42
C ARG A 317 1.27 15.50 1.00
N ILE A 318 2.46 14.95 1.25
CA ILE A 318 2.81 13.59 0.85
C ILE A 318 3.22 12.78 2.07
N LEU A 319 2.65 11.58 2.20
CA LEU A 319 3.09 10.55 3.12
C LEU A 319 3.68 9.41 2.30
N ILE A 320 4.94 9.04 2.55
CA ILE A 320 5.45 7.78 2.02
C ILE A 320 4.83 6.66 2.86
N THR A 321 3.85 5.98 2.29
CA THR A 321 3.06 4.92 2.94
C THR A 321 3.75 3.57 2.89
N GLU A 322 4.64 3.36 1.90
CA GLU A 322 5.53 2.21 1.84
C GLU A 322 6.79 2.55 1.03
N ASN A 323 7.95 2.14 1.55
CA ASN A 323 9.21 2.13 0.83
C ASN A 323 10.15 1.10 1.47
N GLY A 324 10.70 0.18 0.69
CA GLY A 324 11.55 -0.89 1.20
C GLY A 324 12.13 -1.78 0.10
N ILE A 325 12.91 -2.76 0.49
CA ILE A 325 13.48 -3.75 -0.43
C ILE A 325 13.47 -5.16 0.17
N ALA A 326 13.29 -6.17 -0.68
CA ALA A 326 13.58 -7.56 -0.32
C ALA A 326 15.10 -7.78 -0.38
N ASP A 327 15.68 -8.12 0.78
CA ASP A 327 17.13 -8.30 0.95
C ASP A 327 17.37 -9.26 2.13
N LYS A 328 17.45 -10.53 1.84
CA LYS A 328 17.59 -11.60 2.84
C LYS A 328 18.87 -11.45 3.65
N GLU A 329 19.96 -11.07 3.00
CA GLU A 329 21.28 -10.95 3.60
C GLU A 329 21.52 -9.60 4.30
N ASP A 330 20.54 -8.68 4.24
CA ASP A 330 20.60 -7.33 4.84
C ASP A 330 21.82 -6.48 4.40
N LYS A 331 22.29 -6.70 3.17
CA LYS A 331 23.49 -6.03 2.61
C LYS A 331 23.18 -4.67 1.97
N LEU A 332 21.98 -4.52 1.40
CA LEU A 332 21.57 -3.34 0.66
C LEU A 332 20.59 -2.46 1.44
N ARG A 333 19.81 -3.04 2.35
CA ARG A 333 18.69 -2.37 3.02
C ARG A 333 19.10 -1.13 3.79
N GLY A 334 20.19 -1.20 4.56
CA GLY A 334 20.68 -0.03 5.32
C GLY A 334 21.06 1.15 4.43
N ASP A 335 21.74 0.90 3.31
CA ASP A 335 22.09 1.93 2.32
C ASP A 335 20.85 2.45 1.57
N PHE A 336 19.91 1.56 1.23
CA PHE A 336 18.62 1.95 0.62
C PHE A 336 17.84 2.91 1.52
N ILE A 337 17.74 2.63 2.81
CA ILE A 337 17.05 3.49 3.79
C ILE A 337 17.71 4.88 3.84
N LYS A 338 19.04 4.93 3.98
CA LYS A 338 19.80 6.20 4.00
C LYS A 338 19.54 7.04 2.77
N LYS A 339 19.64 6.45 1.58
CA LYS A 339 19.42 7.14 0.31
C LYS A 339 17.96 7.57 0.11
N SER A 340 17.00 6.78 0.58
CA SER A 340 15.59 7.15 0.53
C SER A 340 15.26 8.34 1.44
N ILE A 341 15.83 8.37 2.64
CA ILE A 341 15.65 9.51 3.56
C ILE A 341 16.35 10.77 3.02
N ASP A 342 17.53 10.63 2.42
CA ASP A 342 18.20 11.73 1.73
C ASP A 342 17.37 12.26 0.55
N ALA A 343 16.76 11.38 -0.24
CA ALA A 343 15.84 11.74 -1.32
C ALA A 343 14.67 12.58 -0.81
N ILE A 344 14.09 12.20 0.34
CA ILE A 344 13.02 12.97 1.00
C ILE A 344 13.52 14.36 1.41
N LYS A 345 14.70 14.43 2.05
CA LYS A 345 15.30 15.71 2.47
C LYS A 345 15.46 16.66 1.30
N ARG A 346 16.11 16.21 0.23
CA ARG A 346 16.30 17.00 -1.00
C ARG A 346 14.98 17.43 -1.64
N ALA A 347 13.94 16.57 -1.61
CA ALA A 347 12.63 16.93 -2.12
C ALA A 347 11.97 18.03 -1.27
N LYS A 348 12.09 17.96 0.06
CA LYS A 348 11.61 19.04 0.97
C LYS A 348 12.34 20.36 0.73
N GLU A 349 13.65 20.35 0.49
CA GLU A 349 14.44 21.52 0.10
C GLU A 349 13.97 22.16 -1.23
N LYS A 350 13.34 21.36 -2.10
CA LYS A 350 12.66 21.81 -3.34
C LYS A 350 11.20 22.22 -3.11
N GLY A 351 10.75 22.29 -1.85
CA GLY A 351 9.41 22.73 -1.49
C GLY A 351 8.32 21.67 -1.68
N VAL A 352 8.67 20.37 -1.61
CA VAL A 352 7.69 19.29 -1.52
C VAL A 352 7.33 19.10 -0.04
N ASP A 353 6.04 19.13 0.30
CA ASP A 353 5.60 18.94 1.68
C ASP A 353 5.45 17.44 1.98
N VAL A 354 6.58 16.79 2.35
CA VAL A 354 6.58 15.43 2.84
C VAL A 354 6.49 15.47 4.36
N PHE A 355 5.46 14.82 4.93
CA PHE A 355 5.19 14.87 6.37
C PHE A 355 5.38 13.53 7.10
N GLY A 356 5.74 12.44 6.38
CA GLY A 356 6.05 11.16 7.01
C GLY A 356 6.61 10.12 6.07
N TYR A 357 7.20 9.09 6.68
CA TYR A 357 7.84 7.95 6.00
C TYR A 357 7.56 6.66 6.76
N MET A 358 6.91 5.69 6.09
CA MET A 358 6.65 4.34 6.58
C MET A 358 7.54 3.36 5.83
N TYR A 359 8.46 2.69 6.53
CA TYR A 359 9.28 1.64 5.94
C TYR A 359 8.45 0.36 5.76
N TRP A 360 8.51 -0.27 4.59
CA TRP A 360 7.96 -1.59 4.34
C TRP A 360 9.06 -2.64 4.44
N SER A 361 9.03 -3.50 5.44
CA SER A 361 8.03 -3.76 6.45
C SER A 361 8.66 -3.79 7.85
N LEU A 362 7.84 -3.64 8.90
CA LEU A 362 8.31 -3.79 10.28
C LEU A 362 9.05 -5.10 10.46
N MET A 363 8.47 -6.20 10.01
CA MET A 363 9.01 -7.54 10.11
C MET A 363 8.81 -8.33 8.82
N ASP A 364 9.58 -9.41 8.64
CA ASP A 364 9.32 -10.36 7.55
C ASP A 364 7.91 -10.92 7.67
N ASN A 365 7.26 -11.11 6.54
CA ASN A 365 5.86 -11.52 6.52
C ASN A 365 5.54 -12.36 5.27
N PHE A 366 4.28 -12.70 5.09
CA PHE A 366 3.77 -13.44 3.95
C PHE A 366 3.68 -12.52 2.71
N GLU A 367 4.61 -12.65 1.76
CA GLU A 367 4.66 -11.81 0.56
C GLU A 367 3.85 -12.41 -0.60
N TRP A 368 2.56 -12.50 -0.42
CA TRP A 368 1.58 -12.89 -1.44
C TRP A 368 1.98 -14.19 -2.15
N LEU A 369 2.14 -14.17 -3.49
CA LEU A 369 2.54 -15.35 -4.27
C LEU A 369 3.95 -15.85 -3.97
N GLU A 370 4.79 -15.04 -3.37
CA GLU A 370 6.17 -15.38 -3.00
C GLU A 370 6.28 -16.08 -1.63
N GLY A 371 5.16 -16.18 -0.88
CA GLY A 371 5.13 -16.76 0.45
C GLY A 371 6.11 -16.07 1.40
N TYR A 372 6.91 -16.82 2.14
CA TYR A 372 7.89 -16.28 3.07
C TYR A 372 9.28 -16.10 2.47
N SER A 373 9.46 -16.29 1.16
CA SER A 373 10.78 -16.22 0.52
C SER A 373 11.35 -14.79 0.43
N MET A 374 10.49 -13.76 0.34
CA MET A 374 10.89 -12.36 0.23
C MET A 374 11.02 -11.70 1.60
N LYS A 375 12.22 -11.21 1.93
CA LYS A 375 12.57 -10.67 3.23
C LYS A 375 12.64 -9.15 3.20
N PHE A 376 11.52 -8.49 3.51
CA PHE A 376 11.41 -7.03 3.58
C PHE A 376 11.61 -6.46 4.98
N GLY A 377 11.48 -7.29 6.01
CA GLY A 377 11.43 -6.87 7.41
C GLY A 377 12.70 -6.20 7.93
N LEU A 378 12.55 -5.16 8.74
CA LEU A 378 13.62 -4.69 9.63
C LEU A 378 13.91 -5.73 10.72
N PHE A 379 12.87 -6.46 11.11
CA PHE A 379 13.01 -7.63 11.98
C PHE A 379 12.86 -8.91 11.18
N GLU A 380 13.80 -9.80 11.34
CA GLU A 380 13.69 -11.18 10.89
C GLU A 380 12.65 -11.91 11.72
N VAL A 381 11.83 -12.74 11.07
CA VAL A 381 10.88 -13.63 11.74
C VAL A 381 11.27 -15.07 11.48
N ASN A 382 11.45 -15.84 12.53
CA ASN A 382 11.48 -17.29 12.44
C ASN A 382 10.03 -17.81 12.44
N PHE A 383 9.55 -18.29 11.31
CA PHE A 383 8.14 -18.69 11.14
C PHE A 383 7.77 -20.02 11.84
N GLU A 384 8.76 -20.74 12.43
CA GLU A 384 8.51 -21.92 13.26
C GLU A 384 8.34 -21.53 14.73
N THR A 385 9.22 -20.65 15.25
CA THR A 385 9.22 -20.24 16.65
C THR A 385 8.51 -18.92 16.90
N LEU A 386 8.25 -18.18 15.84
CA LEU A 386 7.71 -16.81 15.86
C LEU A 386 8.60 -15.80 16.59
N GLU A 387 9.88 -16.08 16.73
CA GLU A 387 10.86 -15.14 17.28
C GLU A 387 11.13 -13.99 16.30
N ARG A 388 11.28 -12.76 16.82
CA ARG A 388 11.64 -11.55 16.05
C ARG A 388 13.05 -11.13 16.42
N LYS A 389 13.94 -10.99 15.43
CA LYS A 389 15.31 -10.51 15.61
C LYS A 389 15.58 -9.25 14.80
N PRO A 390 16.11 -8.17 15.39
CA PRO A 390 16.48 -6.98 14.64
C PRO A 390 17.65 -7.28 13.69
N ARG A 391 17.50 -6.86 12.42
CA ARG A 391 18.60 -6.83 11.46
C ARG A 391 19.50 -5.61 11.67
N ASN A 392 20.69 -5.60 11.08
CA ASN A 392 21.58 -4.44 11.13
C ASN A 392 20.90 -3.18 10.59
N SER A 393 20.09 -3.31 9.54
CA SER A 393 19.30 -2.22 8.98
C SER A 393 18.27 -1.63 9.93
N ALA A 394 17.77 -2.39 10.92
CA ALA A 394 16.89 -1.88 11.96
C ALA A 394 17.60 -0.85 12.84
N TYR A 395 18.86 -1.12 13.21
CA TYR A 395 19.67 -0.15 13.96
C TYR A 395 19.98 1.08 13.11
N VAL A 396 20.32 0.90 11.84
CA VAL A 396 20.52 2.03 10.90
C VAL A 396 19.28 2.91 10.83
N TYR A 397 18.09 2.32 10.63
CA TYR A 397 16.83 3.06 10.57
C TYR A 397 16.53 3.78 11.88
N ARG A 398 16.65 3.09 13.02
CA ARG A 398 16.47 3.67 14.35
C ARG A 398 17.35 4.90 14.59
N ASP A 399 18.63 4.81 14.22
CA ASP A 399 19.60 5.88 14.45
C ASP A 399 19.31 7.07 13.52
N MET A 400 18.83 6.83 12.30
CA MET A 400 18.37 7.89 11.41
C MET A 400 17.12 8.60 11.96
N VAL A 401 16.14 7.86 12.47
CA VAL A 401 14.94 8.44 13.10
C VAL A 401 15.30 9.36 14.25
N LYS A 402 16.35 9.02 15.05
CA LYS A 402 16.85 9.86 16.14
C LYS A 402 17.53 11.14 15.65
N SER A 403 18.29 11.04 14.56
CA SER A 403 19.15 12.13 14.09
C SER A 403 18.44 13.13 13.17
N TYR A 404 17.35 12.74 12.52
CA TYR A 404 16.63 13.60 11.60
C TYR A 404 15.43 14.29 12.27
N ASN A 405 15.59 15.59 12.57
CA ASN A 405 14.50 16.52 12.84
C ASN A 405 14.18 17.26 11.52
N PHE A 406 13.07 16.89 10.87
CA PHE A 406 12.56 17.61 9.71
C PHE A 406 11.70 18.81 10.12
#